data_e324d86b5628fbfc8c0e6c3b13dbd570
#
_entry.id   e324d86b5628fbfc8c0e6c3b13dbd570
#
_cell.length_a   1.000
_cell.length_b   1.000
_cell.length_c   1.000
_cell.angle_alpha   90.00
_cell.angle_beta   90.00
_cell.angle_gamma   90.00
#
_symmetry.space_group_name_H-M   'P 1'
#
loop_
_entity.id
_entity.type
_entity.pdbx_description
1 polymer ?
#
loop_
_entity_poly.entity_id
_entity_poly.type
_entity_poly.pdbx_seq_one_letter_code
_entity_poly.pdbx_strand_id
1 'polypeptide(L)'
;MNQGIIPGAIGLKDLNLQESVSFAGRHGFDTVMINIREVHEIVQQHGADYVVDLLAEYGVRPGAWSVPVRWRDDEHRNDDLASLPELMETAHAIGCPRATSGVQPGGDDISLDEQFTWMVDRLRPVAELLETGGIKVGLEFIGTPSYRKERWKNPEFIHDLAGIRALIDNVGRSSLGILFDVWHHWVSGGTPEQIDDLSADEVVLVHVNDAPEGRSLDEQIDNQRTLPMETGVIPVPEMLRRLQAIGFDGPVMPEPFSAGLEALAAENPDDAGTKVKESMDALWKAAGFAV
;
A
#
# COMPACT_ATOMS: atom_id res chain seq x y z
N MET A 1 0.49 5.38 -14.81
CA MET A 1 0.19 4.36 -13.79
C MET A 1 0.45 2.98 -14.35
N ASN A 2 0.76 2.01 -13.51
CA ASN A 2 1.01 0.62 -13.90
C ASN A 2 0.23 -0.33 -12.99
N GLN A 3 -0.14 -1.51 -13.52
CA GLN A 3 -0.86 -2.53 -12.77
C GLN A 3 0.13 -3.35 -11.95
N GLY A 4 -0.05 -3.35 -10.63
CA GLY A 4 0.76 -4.17 -9.74
C GLY A 4 -0.06 -5.22 -9.00
N ILE A 5 0.64 -6.08 -8.24
CA ILE A 5 0.02 -7.09 -7.42
C ILE A 5 0.69 -7.21 -6.06
N ILE A 6 -0.14 -7.51 -5.04
CA ILE A 6 0.26 -7.89 -3.68
C ILE A 6 -0.17 -9.34 -3.48
N PRO A 7 0.71 -10.34 -3.69
CA PRO A 7 0.31 -11.75 -3.61
C PRO A 7 -0.37 -12.11 -2.29
N GLY A 8 0.13 -11.59 -1.18
CA GLY A 8 -0.45 -11.83 0.16
C GLY A 8 -1.89 -11.31 0.33
N ALA A 9 -2.26 -10.21 -0.35
CA ALA A 9 -3.61 -9.64 -0.27
C ALA A 9 -4.68 -10.44 -1.02
N ILE A 10 -4.26 -11.36 -1.89
CA ILE A 10 -5.13 -12.27 -2.63
C ILE A 10 -5.09 -13.71 -2.08
N GLY A 11 -4.45 -13.94 -0.92
CA GLY A 11 -4.37 -15.25 -0.26
C GLY A 11 -3.07 -16.02 -0.49
N LEU A 12 -2.15 -15.53 -1.32
CA LEU A 12 -0.86 -16.17 -1.60
C LEU A 12 0.22 -15.63 -0.65
N LYS A 13 0.15 -16.01 0.63
CA LYS A 13 0.94 -15.40 1.72
C LYS A 13 2.36 -15.94 1.84
N ASP A 14 2.62 -17.13 1.32
CA ASP A 14 3.88 -17.86 1.53
C ASP A 14 4.79 -17.89 0.28
N LEU A 15 4.49 -17.10 -0.75
CA LEU A 15 5.32 -17.02 -1.95
C LEU A 15 6.64 -16.30 -1.63
N ASN A 16 7.78 -16.95 -1.98
CA ASN A 16 9.08 -16.30 -2.00
C ASN A 16 9.20 -15.31 -3.17
N LEU A 17 10.33 -14.57 -3.24
CA LEU A 17 10.58 -13.57 -4.28
C LEU A 17 10.42 -14.15 -5.68
N GLN A 18 11.06 -15.28 -5.98
CA GLN A 18 11.02 -15.89 -7.32
C GLN A 18 9.61 -16.31 -7.70
N GLU A 19 8.86 -16.91 -6.78
CA GLU A 19 7.48 -17.30 -6.98
C GLU A 19 6.57 -16.11 -7.19
N SER A 20 6.75 -15.03 -6.40
CA SER A 20 5.97 -13.79 -6.51
C SER A 20 6.22 -13.08 -7.84
N VAL A 21 7.48 -12.97 -8.28
CA VAL A 21 7.87 -12.36 -9.55
C VAL A 21 7.35 -13.18 -10.73
N SER A 22 7.55 -14.51 -10.68
CA SER A 22 7.05 -15.44 -11.71
C SER A 22 5.52 -15.37 -11.81
N PHE A 23 4.81 -15.35 -10.69
CA PHE A 23 3.36 -15.22 -10.65
C PHE A 23 2.90 -13.90 -11.29
N ALA A 24 3.49 -12.77 -10.89
CA ALA A 24 3.16 -11.46 -11.44
C ALA A 24 3.37 -11.42 -12.98
N GLY A 25 4.51 -11.91 -13.47
CA GLY A 25 4.82 -11.93 -14.90
C GLY A 25 3.89 -12.84 -15.71
N ARG A 26 3.61 -14.06 -15.24
CA ARG A 26 2.69 -14.98 -15.91
C ARG A 26 1.28 -14.42 -16.07
N HIS A 27 0.83 -13.61 -15.10
CA HIS A 27 -0.49 -12.96 -15.13
C HIS A 27 -0.49 -11.56 -15.76
N GLY A 28 0.67 -11.07 -16.26
CA GLY A 28 0.75 -9.79 -16.99
C GLY A 28 0.64 -8.56 -16.07
N PHE A 29 1.11 -8.66 -14.82
CA PHE A 29 1.28 -7.49 -13.96
C PHE A 29 2.62 -6.81 -14.22
N ASP A 30 2.64 -5.47 -14.21
CA ASP A 30 3.84 -4.68 -14.43
C ASP A 30 4.76 -4.63 -13.20
N THR A 31 4.16 -4.72 -12.01
CA THR A 31 4.89 -4.57 -10.74
C THR A 31 4.39 -5.53 -9.67
N VAL A 32 5.26 -5.84 -8.72
CA VAL A 32 4.95 -6.71 -7.57
C VAL A 32 5.43 -6.08 -6.26
N MET A 33 4.63 -6.25 -5.21
CA MET A 33 5.05 -5.95 -3.84
C MET A 33 6.11 -6.96 -3.40
N ILE A 34 7.21 -6.50 -2.82
CA ILE A 34 8.32 -7.36 -2.41
C ILE A 34 8.56 -7.34 -0.90
N ASN A 35 9.16 -8.41 -0.38
CA ASN A 35 9.69 -8.45 0.98
C ASN A 35 11.16 -8.01 0.96
N ILE A 36 11.44 -6.79 1.42
CA ILE A 36 12.79 -6.21 1.34
C ILE A 36 13.82 -6.99 2.17
N ARG A 37 13.43 -7.63 3.30
CA ARG A 37 14.37 -8.42 4.10
C ARG A 37 14.80 -9.68 3.35
N GLU A 38 13.86 -10.41 2.75
CA GLU A 38 14.17 -11.55 1.89
C GLU A 38 15.03 -11.15 0.70
N VAL A 39 14.68 -10.05 0.02
CA VAL A 39 15.48 -9.52 -1.09
C VAL A 39 16.88 -9.16 -0.64
N HIS A 40 17.04 -8.55 0.54
CA HIS A 40 18.35 -8.23 1.10
C HIS A 40 19.21 -9.49 1.32
N GLU A 41 18.62 -10.54 1.89
CA GLU A 41 19.32 -11.82 2.06
C GLU A 41 19.79 -12.44 0.73
N ILE A 42 18.93 -12.36 -0.31
CA ILE A 42 19.27 -12.83 -1.66
C ILE A 42 20.41 -11.97 -2.25
N VAL A 43 20.33 -10.65 -2.10
CA VAL A 43 21.38 -9.74 -2.60
C VAL A 43 22.71 -9.97 -1.90
N GLN A 44 22.72 -10.24 -0.58
CA GLN A 44 23.93 -10.60 0.15
C GLN A 44 24.57 -11.91 -0.34
N GLN A 45 23.77 -12.87 -0.81
CA GLN A 45 24.24 -14.17 -1.27
C GLN A 45 24.65 -14.17 -2.75
N HIS A 46 23.92 -13.46 -3.61
CA HIS A 46 24.01 -13.56 -5.06
C HIS A 46 24.31 -12.25 -5.78
N GLY A 47 24.30 -11.11 -5.07
CA GLY A 47 24.41 -9.77 -5.66
C GLY A 47 23.08 -9.22 -6.17
N ALA A 48 23.02 -7.90 -6.36
CA ALA A 48 21.81 -7.21 -6.80
C ALA A 48 21.42 -7.58 -8.24
N ASP A 49 22.38 -7.82 -9.11
CA ASP A 49 22.15 -8.18 -10.52
C ASP A 49 21.31 -9.46 -10.63
N TYR A 50 21.46 -10.41 -9.71
CA TYR A 50 20.63 -11.62 -9.68
C TYR A 50 19.13 -11.29 -9.55
N VAL A 51 18.78 -10.35 -8.67
CA VAL A 51 17.37 -9.93 -8.48
C VAL A 51 16.89 -9.10 -9.67
N VAL A 52 17.74 -8.23 -10.21
CA VAL A 52 17.42 -7.43 -11.40
C VAL A 52 17.16 -8.32 -12.62
N ASP A 53 18.02 -9.33 -12.84
CA ASP A 53 17.88 -10.30 -13.93
C ASP A 53 16.60 -11.14 -13.78
N LEU A 54 16.29 -11.59 -12.54
CA LEU A 54 15.05 -12.31 -12.24
C LEU A 54 13.81 -11.47 -12.60
N LEU A 55 13.79 -10.22 -12.18
CA LEU A 55 12.68 -9.29 -12.47
C LEU A 55 12.55 -9.07 -13.98
N ALA A 56 13.68 -8.88 -14.69
CA ALA A 56 13.72 -8.68 -16.14
C ALA A 56 13.27 -9.92 -16.92
N GLU A 57 13.63 -11.12 -16.46
CA GLU A 57 13.20 -12.40 -17.08
C GLU A 57 11.67 -12.50 -17.20
N TYR A 58 10.96 -12.02 -16.18
CA TYR A 58 9.49 -12.05 -16.17
C TYR A 58 8.83 -10.74 -16.63
N GLY A 59 9.62 -9.73 -17.02
CA GLY A 59 9.11 -8.42 -17.43
C GLY A 59 8.43 -7.63 -16.31
N VAL A 60 8.77 -7.90 -15.06
CA VAL A 60 8.17 -7.30 -13.85
C VAL A 60 9.16 -6.33 -13.20
N ARG A 61 8.65 -5.27 -12.57
CA ARG A 61 9.44 -4.35 -11.76
C ARG A 61 9.04 -4.45 -10.28
N PRO A 62 9.94 -4.16 -9.33
CA PRO A 62 9.53 -4.05 -7.94
C PRO A 62 8.64 -2.82 -7.78
N GLY A 63 7.45 -2.98 -7.20
CA GLY A 63 6.47 -1.89 -7.05
C GLY A 63 6.69 -1.07 -5.78
N ALA A 64 6.77 -1.77 -4.66
CA ALA A 64 7.03 -1.20 -3.34
C ALA A 64 7.42 -2.31 -2.34
N TRP A 65 7.80 -1.89 -1.13
CA TRP A 65 8.05 -2.75 0.03
C TRP A 65 7.52 -2.12 1.32
N SER A 66 7.17 -2.92 2.31
CA SER A 66 6.76 -2.41 3.63
C SER A 66 7.98 -2.03 4.45
N VAL A 67 7.99 -0.82 5.05
CA VAL A 67 9.08 -0.39 5.95
C VAL A 67 9.09 -1.29 7.19
N PRO A 68 10.15 -2.11 7.39
CA PRO A 68 10.17 -3.07 8.49
C PRO A 68 10.68 -2.44 9.80
N VAL A 69 10.24 -1.23 10.11
CA VAL A 69 10.54 -0.52 11.35
C VAL A 69 9.30 -0.47 12.23
N ARG A 70 9.38 -1.11 13.39
CA ARG A 70 8.34 -1.06 14.41
C ARG A 70 8.40 0.26 15.19
N TRP A 71 8.22 1.36 14.49
CA TRP A 71 8.44 2.71 15.01
C TRP A 71 7.58 3.05 16.25
N ARG A 72 6.52 2.29 16.52
CA ARG A 72 5.68 2.42 17.71
C ARG A 72 6.16 1.59 18.91
N ASP A 73 7.07 0.66 18.68
CA ASP A 73 7.58 -0.29 19.65
C ASP A 73 8.89 0.23 20.28
N ASP A 74 8.88 0.51 21.60
CA ASP A 74 10.04 1.03 22.30
C ASP A 74 11.19 0.04 22.40
N GLU A 75 10.89 -1.25 22.44
CA GLU A 75 11.90 -2.32 22.59
C GLU A 75 12.69 -2.54 21.30
N HIS A 76 12.01 -2.53 20.14
CA HIS A 76 12.62 -2.98 18.89
C HIS A 76 12.96 -1.84 17.90
N ARG A 77 12.40 -0.65 18.12
CA ARG A 77 12.52 0.48 17.20
C ARG A 77 13.96 0.83 16.86
N ASN A 78 14.85 0.86 17.86
CA ASN A 78 16.24 1.28 17.65
C ASN A 78 17.02 0.26 16.82
N ASP A 79 16.78 -1.03 17.04
CA ASP A 79 17.41 -2.10 16.27
C ASP A 79 16.89 -2.12 14.82
N ASP A 80 15.58 -1.93 14.66
CA ASP A 80 14.97 -1.82 13.33
C ASP A 80 15.50 -0.60 12.55
N LEU A 81 15.65 0.55 13.20
CA LEU A 81 16.27 1.74 12.60
C LEU A 81 17.72 1.52 12.22
N ALA A 82 18.48 0.81 13.05
CA ALA A 82 19.90 0.52 12.79
C ALA A 82 20.08 -0.39 11.55
N SER A 83 19.13 -1.28 11.27
CA SER A 83 19.16 -2.17 10.10
C SER A 83 18.62 -1.53 8.81
N LEU A 84 17.91 -0.40 8.89
CA LEU A 84 17.25 0.19 7.75
C LEU A 84 18.19 0.67 6.62
N PRO A 85 19.40 1.23 6.89
CA PRO A 85 20.31 1.65 5.83
C PRO A 85 20.67 0.55 4.84
N GLU A 86 20.96 -0.66 5.30
CA GLU A 86 21.31 -1.79 4.43
C GLU A 86 20.12 -2.22 3.54
N LEU A 87 18.90 -2.13 4.07
CA LEU A 87 17.68 -2.41 3.31
C LEU A 87 17.41 -1.32 2.26
N MET A 88 17.72 -0.06 2.58
CA MET A 88 17.60 1.06 1.63
C MET A 88 18.61 0.92 0.48
N GLU A 89 19.86 0.54 0.78
CA GLU A 89 20.87 0.25 -0.24
C GLU A 89 20.41 -0.88 -1.16
N THR A 90 19.84 -1.94 -0.60
CA THR A 90 19.24 -3.04 -1.37
C THR A 90 18.11 -2.55 -2.26
N ALA A 91 17.15 -1.80 -1.70
CA ALA A 91 16.04 -1.25 -2.44
C ALA A 91 16.48 -0.36 -3.60
N HIS A 92 17.52 0.46 -3.38
CA HIS A 92 18.13 1.30 -4.40
C HIS A 92 18.79 0.46 -5.50
N ALA A 93 19.58 -0.55 -5.12
CA ALA A 93 20.30 -1.41 -6.06
C ALA A 93 19.39 -2.19 -7.01
N ILE A 94 18.18 -2.55 -6.57
CA ILE A 94 17.18 -3.23 -7.40
C ILE A 94 16.14 -2.28 -8.04
N GLY A 95 16.27 -0.96 -7.86
CA GLY A 95 15.38 0.04 -8.44
C GLY A 95 13.99 0.14 -7.79
N CYS A 96 13.87 -0.08 -6.48
CA CYS A 96 12.63 -0.01 -5.71
C CYS A 96 12.61 1.15 -4.70
N PRO A 97 12.47 2.42 -5.12
CA PRO A 97 12.53 3.58 -4.23
C PRO A 97 11.23 3.85 -3.46
N ARG A 98 10.20 3.01 -3.60
CA ARG A 98 8.90 3.18 -2.93
C ARG A 98 8.74 2.20 -1.80
N ALA A 99 8.26 2.71 -0.66
CA ALA A 99 7.92 1.90 0.51
C ALA A 99 6.57 2.31 1.08
N THR A 100 6.03 1.51 2.00
CA THR A 100 4.73 1.75 2.64
C THR A 100 4.79 1.56 4.14
N SER A 101 3.93 2.26 4.88
CA SER A 101 3.72 2.04 6.31
C SER A 101 2.30 2.44 6.71
N GLY A 102 1.63 1.61 7.50
CA GLY A 102 0.31 1.93 8.02
C GLY A 102 0.36 2.87 9.23
N VAL A 103 -0.65 3.73 9.36
CA VAL A 103 -0.87 4.63 10.49
C VAL A 103 -2.09 4.17 11.28
N GLN A 104 -1.94 4.02 12.60
CA GLN A 104 -3.05 3.63 13.47
C GLN A 104 -4.09 4.77 13.59
N PRO A 105 -5.39 4.44 13.41
CA PRO A 105 -6.45 5.43 13.36
C PRO A 105 -7.01 5.84 14.73
N GLY A 106 -6.39 5.44 15.82
CA GLY A 106 -6.91 5.71 17.16
C GLY A 106 -5.87 5.64 18.26
N GLY A 107 -6.25 6.02 19.46
CA GLY A 107 -5.44 5.99 20.67
C GLY A 107 -6.26 5.72 21.94
N ASP A 108 -5.60 5.24 22.99
CA ASP A 108 -6.29 4.76 24.18
C ASP A 108 -6.21 5.70 25.41
N ASP A 109 -5.02 5.98 25.91
CA ASP A 109 -4.85 6.52 27.24
C ASP A 109 -4.26 7.94 27.31
N ILE A 110 -4.07 8.58 26.16
CA ILE A 110 -3.59 9.96 26.02
C ILE A 110 -4.55 10.80 25.17
N SER A 111 -4.46 12.11 25.27
CA SER A 111 -5.24 13.00 24.40
C SER A 111 -4.84 12.84 22.95
N LEU A 112 -5.74 13.20 22.02
CA LEU A 112 -5.45 13.15 20.58
C LEU A 112 -4.25 14.04 20.20
N ASP A 113 -4.09 15.19 20.86
CA ASP A 113 -2.96 16.10 20.60
C ASP A 113 -1.62 15.50 21.08
N GLU A 114 -1.60 14.86 22.24
CA GLU A 114 -0.41 14.16 22.75
C GLU A 114 -0.06 12.98 21.84
N GLN A 115 -1.06 12.22 21.38
CA GLN A 115 -0.85 11.12 20.47
C GLN A 115 -0.33 11.59 19.12
N PHE A 116 -0.85 12.70 18.59
CA PHE A 116 -0.37 13.28 17.35
C PHE A 116 1.10 13.71 17.47
N THR A 117 1.44 14.42 18.53
CA THR A 117 2.82 14.83 18.82
C THR A 117 3.75 13.63 18.95
N TRP A 118 3.34 12.62 19.72
CA TRP A 118 4.09 11.37 19.86
C TRP A 118 4.31 10.68 18.51
N MET A 119 3.31 10.63 17.64
CA MET A 119 3.42 10.01 16.34
C MET A 119 4.38 10.77 15.42
N VAL A 120 4.33 12.10 15.42
CA VAL A 120 5.28 12.96 14.69
C VAL A 120 6.73 12.70 15.14
N ASP A 121 6.97 12.64 16.45
CA ASP A 121 8.30 12.42 17.03
C ASP A 121 8.84 11.01 16.70
N ARG A 122 7.95 10.02 16.59
CA ARG A 122 8.31 8.65 16.25
C ARG A 122 8.59 8.44 14.75
N LEU A 123 7.82 9.08 13.90
CA LEU A 123 7.98 8.97 12.45
C LEU A 123 9.15 9.80 11.92
N ARG A 124 9.46 10.94 12.54
CA ARG A 124 10.50 11.85 12.05
C ARG A 124 11.86 11.18 11.86
N PRO A 125 12.44 10.41 12.81
CA PRO A 125 13.72 9.74 12.59
C PRO A 125 13.68 8.68 11.48
N VAL A 126 12.54 7.99 11.32
CA VAL A 126 12.33 7.02 10.22
C VAL A 126 12.34 7.77 8.88
N ALA A 127 11.58 8.85 8.78
CA ALA A 127 11.48 9.66 7.58
C ALA A 127 12.80 10.34 7.20
N GLU A 128 13.55 10.85 8.19
CA GLU A 128 14.88 11.43 8.00
C GLU A 128 15.85 10.40 7.40
N LEU A 129 15.86 9.20 7.94
CA LEU A 129 16.74 8.14 7.45
C LEU A 129 16.37 7.73 6.02
N LEU A 130 15.08 7.50 5.74
CA LEU A 130 14.60 7.14 4.40
C LEU A 130 14.86 8.25 3.37
N GLU A 131 14.79 9.53 3.78
CA GLU A 131 15.13 10.67 2.93
C GLU A 131 16.59 10.62 2.45
N THR A 132 17.52 10.23 3.34
CA THR A 132 18.96 10.12 2.96
C THR A 132 19.20 9.06 1.89
N GLY A 133 18.37 8.01 1.84
CA GLY A 133 18.45 6.93 0.85
C GLY A 133 17.56 7.16 -0.38
N GLY A 134 16.90 8.32 -0.49
CA GLY A 134 16.00 8.60 -1.62
C GLY A 134 14.76 7.70 -1.68
N ILE A 135 14.35 7.13 -0.54
CA ILE A 135 13.16 6.29 -0.46
C ILE A 135 11.94 7.15 -0.13
N LYS A 136 10.88 6.98 -0.92
CA LYS A 136 9.56 7.57 -0.67
C LYS A 136 8.66 6.57 0.05
N VAL A 137 8.01 7.01 1.15
CA VAL A 137 7.11 6.16 1.95
C VAL A 137 5.70 6.68 1.87
N GLY A 138 4.81 5.84 1.36
CA GLY A 138 3.37 6.06 1.44
C GLY A 138 2.84 5.68 2.83
N LEU A 139 2.31 6.65 3.56
CA LEU A 139 1.59 6.40 4.81
C LEU A 139 0.13 6.11 4.50
N GLU A 140 -0.38 4.98 4.98
CA GLU A 140 -1.76 4.58 4.82
C GLU A 140 -2.57 4.90 6.07
N PHE A 141 -3.65 5.65 5.91
CA PHE A 141 -4.64 5.84 6.96
C PHE A 141 -5.73 4.77 6.90
N ILE A 142 -6.23 4.35 8.06
CA ILE A 142 -7.29 3.34 8.16
C ILE A 142 -8.63 4.02 8.42
N GLY A 143 -9.44 4.14 7.37
CA GLY A 143 -10.72 4.86 7.41
C GLY A 143 -11.89 4.10 8.04
N THR A 144 -11.81 2.76 8.11
CA THR A 144 -12.94 1.88 8.45
C THR A 144 -13.52 2.14 9.83
N PRO A 145 -14.80 2.60 9.96
CA PRO A 145 -15.40 2.97 11.25
C PRO A 145 -15.53 1.80 12.22
N SER A 146 -15.90 0.60 11.74
CA SER A 146 -16.03 -0.59 12.58
C SER A 146 -14.69 -0.94 13.24
N TYR A 147 -13.60 -0.99 12.46
CA TYR A 147 -12.25 -1.26 12.96
C TYR A 147 -11.81 -0.25 14.04
N ARG A 148 -12.07 1.05 13.81
CA ARG A 148 -11.70 2.12 14.75
C ARG A 148 -12.46 2.03 16.06
N LYS A 149 -13.80 1.92 15.99
CA LYS A 149 -14.71 1.87 17.12
C LYS A 149 -14.52 0.63 18.01
N GLU A 150 -14.16 -0.50 17.44
CA GLU A 150 -13.93 -1.73 18.18
C GLU A 150 -12.57 -1.78 18.90
N ARG A 151 -11.57 -1.09 18.36
CA ARG A 151 -10.19 -1.22 18.81
C ARG A 151 -9.71 -0.11 19.74
N TRP A 152 -10.27 1.10 19.61
CA TRP A 152 -9.71 2.29 20.24
C TRP A 152 -10.75 3.04 21.09
N LYS A 153 -10.32 3.55 22.24
CA LYS A 153 -11.17 4.43 23.07
C LYS A 153 -11.39 5.79 22.41
N ASN A 154 -10.37 6.27 21.69
CA ASN A 154 -10.42 7.48 20.88
C ASN A 154 -10.37 7.10 19.39
N PRO A 155 -11.52 6.75 18.76
CA PRO A 155 -11.54 6.29 17.37
C PRO A 155 -11.46 7.42 16.34
N GLU A 156 -11.53 8.67 16.76
CA GLU A 156 -11.54 9.86 15.87
C GLU A 156 -10.14 10.47 15.71
N PHE A 157 -9.13 9.63 15.59
CA PHE A 157 -7.76 10.04 15.31
C PHE A 157 -7.54 10.15 13.77
N ILE A 158 -6.33 9.92 13.28
CA ILE A 158 -6.01 10.01 11.85
C ILE A 158 -6.67 8.84 11.10
N HIS A 159 -7.75 9.15 10.36
CA HIS A 159 -8.53 8.13 9.65
C HIS A 159 -9.04 8.58 8.27
N ASP A 160 -8.61 9.75 7.82
CA ASP A 160 -9.00 10.33 6.54
C ASP A 160 -7.82 11.05 5.86
N LEU A 161 -8.07 11.54 4.65
CA LEU A 161 -7.08 12.22 3.84
C LEU A 161 -6.54 13.49 4.51
N ALA A 162 -7.39 14.24 5.19
CA ALA A 162 -6.98 15.47 5.86
C ALA A 162 -6.05 15.17 7.05
N GLY A 163 -6.38 14.17 7.85
CA GLY A 163 -5.58 13.75 8.99
C GLY A 163 -4.21 13.23 8.61
N ILE A 164 -4.11 12.41 7.55
CA ILE A 164 -2.81 11.89 7.11
C ILE A 164 -1.93 13.00 6.52
N ARG A 165 -2.49 13.95 5.76
CA ARG A 165 -1.75 15.12 5.25
C ARG A 165 -1.23 15.97 6.39
N ALA A 166 -2.05 16.25 7.40
CA ALA A 166 -1.61 16.98 8.59
C ALA A 166 -0.44 16.30 9.29
N LEU A 167 -0.45 14.96 9.40
CA LEU A 167 0.67 14.21 9.98
C LEU A 167 1.95 14.38 9.14
N ILE A 168 1.87 14.18 7.83
CA ILE A 168 3.00 14.31 6.90
C ILE A 168 3.60 15.70 6.98
N ASP A 169 2.77 16.75 6.94
CA ASP A 169 3.20 18.14 7.04
C ASP A 169 3.92 18.45 8.35
N ASN A 170 3.42 17.90 9.48
CA ASN A 170 4.03 18.12 10.78
C ASN A 170 5.33 17.30 10.98
N VAL A 171 5.46 16.13 10.38
CA VAL A 171 6.76 15.43 10.31
C VAL A 171 7.75 16.24 9.49
N GLY A 172 7.31 16.87 8.39
CA GLY A 172 8.06 17.85 7.62
C GLY A 172 9.27 17.24 6.89
N ARG A 173 9.09 16.05 6.29
CA ARG A 173 10.12 15.36 5.51
C ARG A 173 9.62 14.99 4.13
N SER A 174 10.44 15.24 3.12
CA SER A 174 10.10 15.00 1.71
C SER A 174 10.01 13.51 1.36
N SER A 175 10.52 12.63 2.20
CA SER A 175 10.41 11.18 2.05
C SER A 175 9.00 10.64 2.32
N LEU A 176 8.15 11.39 3.01
CA LEU A 176 6.78 10.96 3.29
C LEU A 176 5.81 11.41 2.21
N GLY A 177 4.87 10.53 1.91
CA GLY A 177 3.72 10.75 1.06
C GLY A 177 2.58 9.85 1.50
N ILE A 178 1.61 9.66 0.63
CA ILE A 178 0.37 8.93 0.91
C ILE A 178 0.39 7.60 0.14
N LEU A 179 0.11 6.50 0.83
CA LEU A 179 -0.48 5.34 0.22
C LEU A 179 -1.98 5.63 0.14
N PHE A 180 -2.50 5.83 -1.07
CA PHE A 180 -3.90 6.14 -1.28
C PHE A 180 -4.68 4.85 -1.51
N ASP A 181 -5.33 4.34 -0.46
CA ASP A 181 -6.27 3.23 -0.57
C ASP A 181 -7.68 3.79 -0.83
N VAL A 182 -8.28 3.42 -1.97
CA VAL A 182 -9.62 3.88 -2.37
C VAL A 182 -10.71 3.44 -1.37
N TRP A 183 -10.53 2.28 -0.73
CA TRP A 183 -11.45 1.80 0.31
C TRP A 183 -11.42 2.70 1.54
N HIS A 184 -10.23 2.93 2.09
CA HIS A 184 -10.07 3.74 3.29
C HIS A 184 -10.52 5.18 3.05
N HIS A 185 -10.25 5.71 1.87
CA HIS A 185 -10.74 7.03 1.48
C HIS A 185 -12.28 7.06 1.40
N TRP A 186 -12.88 6.12 0.67
CA TRP A 186 -14.33 6.05 0.50
C TRP A 186 -15.06 5.78 1.82
N VAL A 187 -14.60 4.80 2.61
CA VAL A 187 -15.28 4.39 3.85
C VAL A 187 -15.18 5.44 4.96
N SER A 188 -14.19 6.34 4.89
CA SER A 188 -14.10 7.51 5.78
C SER A 188 -15.02 8.67 5.35
N GLY A 189 -15.79 8.51 4.28
CA GLY A 189 -16.66 9.55 3.71
C GLY A 189 -15.96 10.44 2.69
N GLY A 190 -14.78 10.05 2.22
CA GLY A 190 -14.04 10.77 1.18
C GLY A 190 -14.72 10.68 -0.19
N THR A 191 -14.55 11.71 -1.00
CA THR A 191 -15.09 11.81 -2.35
C THR A 191 -13.99 11.86 -3.41
N PRO A 192 -14.27 11.45 -4.66
CA PRO A 192 -13.29 11.51 -5.73
C PRO A 192 -12.68 12.93 -5.93
N GLU A 193 -13.47 13.99 -5.74
CA GLU A 193 -13.05 15.38 -5.96
C GLU A 193 -11.91 15.80 -5.03
N GLN A 194 -11.80 15.22 -3.83
CA GLN A 194 -10.71 15.53 -2.89
C GLN A 194 -9.33 15.10 -3.41
N ILE A 195 -9.30 14.23 -4.42
CA ILE A 195 -8.04 13.84 -5.09
C ILE A 195 -7.46 15.02 -5.87
N ASP A 196 -8.29 15.93 -6.36
CA ASP A 196 -7.84 17.11 -7.13
C ASP A 196 -6.99 18.07 -6.28
N ASP A 197 -7.08 17.99 -4.95
CA ASP A 197 -6.29 18.78 -4.00
C ASP A 197 -4.90 18.18 -3.72
N LEU A 198 -4.60 16.98 -4.27
CA LEU A 198 -3.29 16.33 -4.16
C LEU A 198 -2.38 16.71 -5.32
N SER A 199 -1.07 16.65 -5.07
CA SER A 199 -0.05 16.64 -6.13
C SER A 199 0.42 15.20 -6.40
N ALA A 200 0.98 14.97 -7.59
CA ALA A 200 1.55 13.66 -7.94
C ALA A 200 2.61 13.19 -6.94
N ASP A 201 3.42 14.11 -6.42
CA ASP A 201 4.51 13.82 -5.50
C ASP A 201 4.04 13.43 -4.10
N GLU A 202 2.79 13.76 -3.73
CA GLU A 202 2.18 13.33 -2.47
C GLU A 202 1.75 11.87 -2.52
N VAL A 203 1.47 11.28 -3.70
CA VAL A 203 0.97 9.91 -3.83
C VAL A 203 2.11 8.96 -4.17
N VAL A 204 2.40 8.00 -3.29
CA VAL A 204 3.50 7.03 -3.46
C VAL A 204 3.01 5.74 -4.11
N LEU A 205 1.87 5.25 -3.67
CA LEU A 205 1.24 3.99 -4.09
C LEU A 205 -0.27 4.13 -4.00
N VAL A 206 -1.00 3.37 -4.81
CA VAL A 206 -2.46 3.30 -4.76
C VAL A 206 -2.90 1.85 -4.54
N HIS A 207 -3.76 1.63 -3.53
CA HIS A 207 -4.49 0.39 -3.37
C HIS A 207 -5.91 0.53 -3.94
N VAL A 208 -6.36 -0.50 -4.65
CA VAL A 208 -7.70 -0.55 -5.25
C VAL A 208 -8.46 -1.81 -4.86
N ASN A 209 -9.72 -1.63 -4.58
CA ASN A 209 -10.67 -2.69 -4.24
C ASN A 209 -12.09 -2.14 -4.41
N ASP A 210 -13.10 -2.94 -4.10
CA ASP A 210 -14.49 -2.51 -4.10
C ASP A 210 -15.17 -2.94 -2.80
N ALA A 211 -16.40 -2.52 -2.56
CA ALA A 211 -17.14 -2.77 -1.33
C ALA A 211 -18.30 -3.75 -1.56
N PRO A 212 -18.63 -4.62 -0.60
CA PRO A 212 -19.86 -5.40 -0.65
C PRO A 212 -21.10 -4.48 -0.75
N GLU A 213 -22.02 -4.86 -1.63
CA GLU A 213 -23.30 -4.15 -1.77
C GLU A 213 -24.17 -4.26 -0.52
N GLY A 214 -25.07 -3.27 -0.33
CA GLY A 214 -26.12 -3.29 0.69
C GLY A 214 -25.66 -2.97 2.10
N ARG A 215 -24.39 -2.60 2.30
CA ARG A 215 -23.85 -2.14 3.60
C ARG A 215 -23.66 -0.62 3.58
N SER A 216 -24.06 0.04 4.66
CA SER A 216 -23.68 1.44 4.90
C SER A 216 -22.18 1.54 5.22
N LEU A 217 -21.61 2.76 5.21
CA LEU A 217 -20.20 2.99 5.54
C LEU A 217 -19.83 2.44 6.94
N ASP A 218 -20.73 2.60 7.92
CA ASP A 218 -20.52 2.10 9.30
C ASP A 218 -20.59 0.57 9.41
N GLU A 219 -21.20 -0.13 8.47
CA GLU A 219 -21.33 -1.58 8.43
C GLU A 219 -20.21 -2.25 7.59
N GLN A 220 -19.39 -1.48 6.93
CA GLN A 220 -18.26 -2.01 6.19
C GLN A 220 -17.20 -2.58 7.16
N ILE A 221 -16.62 -3.70 6.79
CA ILE A 221 -15.62 -4.42 7.59
C ILE A 221 -14.32 -4.48 6.80
N ASP A 222 -13.22 -4.04 7.41
CA ASP A 222 -11.94 -3.84 6.76
C ASP A 222 -11.47 -5.06 5.93
N ASN A 223 -11.43 -6.23 6.52
CA ASN A 223 -10.98 -7.44 5.83
C ASN A 223 -12.13 -8.21 5.13
N GLN A 224 -13.15 -7.50 4.63
CA GLN A 224 -14.27 -8.04 3.86
C GLN A 224 -14.59 -7.14 2.67
N ARG A 225 -13.61 -6.96 1.82
CA ARG A 225 -13.70 -6.19 0.59
C ARG A 225 -13.96 -7.10 -0.60
N THR A 226 -14.11 -6.55 -1.79
CA THR A 226 -14.24 -7.27 -3.06
C THR A 226 -13.19 -6.77 -4.06
N LEU A 227 -13.02 -7.48 -5.16
CA LEU A 227 -12.14 -7.04 -6.25
C LEU A 227 -12.65 -5.74 -6.88
N PRO A 228 -11.76 -4.87 -7.39
CA PRO A 228 -12.17 -3.69 -8.15
C PRO A 228 -13.19 -4.06 -9.23
N MET A 229 -14.23 -3.24 -9.40
CA MET A 229 -15.31 -3.46 -10.38
C MET A 229 -16.25 -4.64 -10.12
N GLU A 230 -16.10 -5.37 -9.02
CA GLU A 230 -16.96 -6.53 -8.72
C GLU A 230 -18.38 -6.10 -8.37
N THR A 231 -18.54 -4.97 -7.69
CA THR A 231 -19.85 -4.43 -7.26
C THR A 231 -20.14 -3.03 -7.83
N GLY A 232 -19.12 -2.22 -8.05
CA GLY A 232 -19.27 -0.82 -8.50
C GLY A 232 -19.74 0.12 -7.39
N VAL A 233 -19.64 -0.27 -6.12
CA VAL A 233 -20.02 0.55 -4.97
C VAL A 233 -19.05 1.71 -4.78
N ILE A 234 -17.76 1.46 -4.93
CA ILE A 234 -16.74 2.51 -4.89
C ILE A 234 -16.51 3.05 -6.32
N PRO A 235 -16.53 4.37 -6.53
CA PRO A 235 -16.29 4.97 -7.85
C PRO A 235 -14.81 4.94 -8.26
N VAL A 236 -14.17 3.74 -8.21
CA VAL A 236 -12.73 3.54 -8.44
C VAL A 236 -12.27 4.08 -9.79
N PRO A 237 -12.99 3.86 -10.92
CA PRO A 237 -12.57 4.39 -12.22
C PRO A 237 -12.47 5.92 -12.24
N GLU A 238 -13.35 6.62 -11.52
CA GLU A 238 -13.27 8.07 -11.42
C GLU A 238 -12.08 8.51 -10.57
N MET A 239 -11.84 7.86 -9.44
CA MET A 239 -10.67 8.13 -8.59
C MET A 239 -9.37 7.95 -9.37
N LEU A 240 -9.23 6.88 -10.17
CA LEU A 240 -8.04 6.67 -11.01
C LEU A 240 -7.87 7.73 -12.09
N ARG A 241 -8.96 8.20 -12.73
CA ARG A 241 -8.87 9.32 -13.70
C ARG A 241 -8.34 10.60 -13.05
N ARG A 242 -8.79 10.91 -11.82
CA ARG A 242 -8.32 12.08 -11.08
C ARG A 242 -6.86 11.94 -10.65
N LEU A 243 -6.45 10.76 -10.17
CA LEU A 243 -5.05 10.46 -9.88
C LEU A 243 -4.15 10.63 -11.13
N GLN A 244 -4.62 10.18 -12.30
CA GLN A 244 -3.90 10.43 -13.55
C GLN A 244 -3.88 11.93 -13.90
N ALA A 245 -4.97 12.65 -13.68
CA ALA A 245 -5.06 14.07 -14.00
C ALA A 245 -4.11 14.95 -13.18
N ILE A 246 -3.86 14.58 -11.91
CA ILE A 246 -2.83 15.23 -11.08
C ILE A 246 -1.39 14.79 -11.43
N GLY A 247 -1.22 13.83 -12.36
CA GLY A 247 0.08 13.37 -12.84
C GLY A 247 0.65 12.15 -12.12
N PHE A 248 -0.14 11.46 -11.27
CA PHE A 248 0.33 10.20 -10.65
C PHE A 248 0.54 9.12 -11.72
N ASP A 249 1.74 8.51 -11.72
CA ASP A 249 2.14 7.46 -12.68
C ASP A 249 2.66 6.17 -12.03
N GLY A 250 2.56 6.09 -10.71
CA GLY A 250 3.07 4.99 -9.89
C GLY A 250 2.25 3.69 -9.96
N PRO A 251 2.60 2.71 -9.08
CA PRO A 251 1.90 1.43 -8.99
C PRO A 251 0.48 1.57 -8.44
N VAL A 252 -0.45 0.78 -9.01
CA VAL A 252 -1.82 0.61 -8.53
C VAL A 252 -2.02 -0.88 -8.30
N MET A 253 -2.30 -1.28 -7.07
CA MET A 253 -2.33 -2.68 -6.63
C MET A 253 -3.67 -3.04 -5.99
N PRO A 254 -4.27 -4.19 -6.34
CA PRO A 254 -5.49 -4.66 -5.70
C PRO A 254 -5.20 -5.20 -4.29
N GLU A 255 -6.06 -4.80 -3.33
CA GLU A 255 -6.01 -5.25 -1.95
C GLU A 255 -7.40 -5.68 -1.44
N PRO A 256 -8.00 -6.72 -2.03
CA PRO A 256 -9.41 -7.04 -1.81
C PRO A 256 -9.71 -7.71 -0.47
N PHE A 257 -8.76 -8.37 0.19
CA PHE A 257 -8.99 -9.16 1.41
C PHE A 257 -10.31 -9.94 1.37
N SER A 258 -10.54 -10.63 0.25
CA SER A 258 -11.78 -11.36 -0.02
C SER A 258 -11.62 -12.84 0.36
N ALA A 259 -12.44 -13.31 1.30
CA ALA A 259 -12.42 -14.72 1.70
C ALA A 259 -12.71 -15.67 0.52
N GLY A 260 -13.54 -15.27 -0.44
CA GLY A 260 -13.82 -16.04 -1.65
C GLY A 260 -12.60 -16.13 -2.58
N LEU A 261 -11.85 -15.04 -2.70
CA LEU A 261 -10.61 -15.03 -3.48
C LEU A 261 -9.50 -15.82 -2.79
N GLU A 262 -9.35 -15.69 -1.46
CA GLU A 262 -8.40 -16.49 -0.67
C GLU A 262 -8.69 -18.00 -0.79
N ALA A 263 -9.96 -18.40 -0.77
CA ALA A 263 -10.35 -19.80 -0.97
C ALA A 263 -9.99 -20.27 -2.39
N LEU A 264 -10.25 -19.45 -3.41
CA LEU A 264 -9.85 -19.75 -4.79
C LEU A 264 -8.33 -19.86 -4.92
N ALA A 265 -7.57 -18.96 -4.31
CA ALA A 265 -6.12 -18.98 -4.33
C ALA A 265 -5.53 -20.21 -3.65
N ALA A 266 -6.16 -20.70 -2.59
CA ALA A 266 -5.77 -21.93 -1.90
C ALA A 266 -6.06 -23.18 -2.75
N GLU A 267 -7.11 -23.18 -3.58
CA GLU A 267 -7.46 -24.27 -4.48
C GLU A 267 -6.64 -24.22 -5.79
N ASN A 268 -6.59 -23.06 -6.41
CA ASN A 268 -5.88 -22.82 -7.67
C ASN A 268 -5.32 -21.38 -7.72
N PRO A 269 -4.04 -21.17 -7.40
CA PRO A 269 -3.40 -19.86 -7.45
C PRO A 269 -3.50 -19.16 -8.81
N ASP A 270 -3.39 -19.89 -9.92
CA ASP A 270 -3.42 -19.30 -11.26
C ASP A 270 -4.84 -18.82 -11.65
N ASP A 271 -5.90 -19.51 -11.22
CA ASP A 271 -7.28 -19.04 -11.40
C ASP A 271 -7.54 -17.76 -10.58
N ALA A 272 -7.00 -17.68 -9.36
CA ALA A 272 -7.08 -16.46 -8.57
C ALA A 272 -6.34 -15.30 -9.24
N GLY A 273 -5.12 -15.53 -9.74
CA GLY A 273 -4.33 -14.54 -10.48
C GLY A 273 -5.05 -14.05 -11.73
N THR A 274 -5.64 -14.96 -12.50
CA THR A 274 -6.43 -14.63 -13.69
C THR A 274 -7.64 -13.75 -13.33
N LYS A 275 -8.39 -14.12 -12.29
CA LYS A 275 -9.55 -13.35 -11.84
C LYS A 275 -9.16 -11.93 -11.39
N VAL A 276 -8.05 -11.79 -10.68
CA VAL A 276 -7.53 -10.47 -10.25
C VAL A 276 -7.12 -9.65 -11.47
N LYS A 277 -6.41 -10.23 -12.43
CA LYS A 277 -5.99 -9.51 -13.64
C LYS A 277 -7.17 -9.06 -14.48
N GLU A 278 -8.17 -9.91 -14.67
CA GLU A 278 -9.42 -9.55 -15.36
C GLU A 278 -10.14 -8.36 -14.70
N SER A 279 -10.18 -8.34 -13.36
CA SER A 279 -10.75 -7.22 -12.59
C SER A 279 -9.95 -5.93 -12.80
N MET A 280 -8.62 -6.00 -12.76
CA MET A 280 -7.75 -4.84 -12.99
C MET A 280 -7.85 -4.33 -14.43
N ASP A 281 -7.94 -5.21 -15.42
CA ASP A 281 -8.13 -4.82 -16.82
C ASP A 281 -9.50 -4.17 -17.06
N ALA A 282 -10.54 -4.67 -16.39
CA ALA A 282 -11.87 -4.05 -16.42
C ALA A 282 -11.84 -2.65 -15.81
N LEU A 283 -11.11 -2.47 -14.70
CA LEU A 283 -10.91 -1.16 -14.06
C LEU A 283 -10.16 -0.20 -14.99
N TRP A 284 -9.06 -0.65 -15.62
CA TRP A 284 -8.29 0.17 -16.58
C TRP A 284 -9.16 0.64 -17.74
N LYS A 285 -9.92 -0.28 -18.32
CA LYS A 285 -10.85 0.01 -19.40
C LYS A 285 -11.95 1.00 -18.98
N ALA A 286 -12.52 0.82 -17.79
CA ALA A 286 -13.54 1.72 -17.26
C ALA A 286 -12.99 3.12 -16.93
N ALA A 287 -11.72 3.21 -16.55
CA ALA A 287 -11.02 4.48 -16.37
C ALA A 287 -10.58 5.13 -17.69
N GLY A 288 -10.67 4.42 -18.82
CA GLY A 288 -10.25 4.93 -20.15
C GLY A 288 -8.75 4.79 -20.42
N PHE A 289 -8.07 3.89 -19.71
CA PHE A 289 -6.64 3.61 -19.90
C PHE A 289 -6.43 2.46 -20.90
N ALA A 290 -5.24 2.39 -21.51
CA ALA A 290 -4.84 1.25 -22.30
C ALA A 290 -4.56 0.03 -21.39
N VAL A 291 -4.95 -1.15 -21.85
CA VAL A 291 -4.71 -2.45 -21.21
C VAL A 291 -3.60 -3.17 -21.95
#